data_999fc5165cf345453b566cc0e21b408d
#
_entry.id   999fc5165cf345453b566cc0e21b408d
#
_cell.length_a   1.000
_cell.length_b   1.000
_cell.length_c   1.000
_cell.angle_alpha   90.00
_cell.angle_beta   90.00
_cell.angle_gamma   90.00
#
_symmetry.space_group_name_H-M   'P 1'
#
loop_
_entity.id
_entity.type
_entity.pdbx_description
1 polymer ?
#
loop_
_entity_poly.entity_id
_entity_poly.type
_entity_poly.pdbx_seq_one_letter_code
_entity_poly.pdbx_strand_id
1 'polypeptide(L)'
;MLPTHGTYGYGTFESDQHTDNMAAMQPSTLYAPGYWRVGQSDGTWYFGNIYRCNYFLENVLPAYEANTITGNRENIRHYIGEIYFFRAFDYFERLRTVGDFPIFSKTYPNESGILTEISKRSPRNEVARFILSDLNTAIEMLKEQSPDGTKNRVTRDCAILLKSRVALYEASWLKNFKGTAFVPGGPGWAGANKEYNADYTFPSGSIDNEINFFFDEAIAASQIIADKHTLTTNTGYFAQNPEDTENPYFSMFCSTDMDKYDEVLLWKRYDWAQGVANEVCEYACTGNHGVGTTKSMVDAFILKNGEPIYASPMWADENNSYWGDNNMEHITKNRDTRADIFIK
;
A
#
# COMPACT_ATOMS: atom_id res chain seq x y z
N MET A 1 -8.89 -7.72 1.46
CA MET A 1 -8.64 -7.17 0.91
C MET A 1 -8.48 -5.75 0.51
N LEU A 2 -8.83 -5.36 -0.66
CA LEU A 2 -8.84 -3.94 -0.95
C LEU A 2 -9.86 -3.26 -0.03
N PRO A 3 -9.63 -2.01 0.41
CA PRO A 3 -10.54 -1.33 1.31
C PRO A 3 -11.99 -1.46 0.84
N THR A 4 -12.85 -1.98 1.70
CA THR A 4 -14.26 -2.09 1.38
C THR A 4 -14.88 -0.71 1.48
N HIS A 5 -15.33 -0.18 0.36
CA HIS A 5 -16.15 1.00 0.34
C HIS A 5 -17.60 0.52 0.36
N GLY A 6 -18.27 0.68 1.49
CA GLY A 6 -19.72 0.60 1.54
C GLY A 6 -20.34 1.82 0.85
N THR A 7 -21.64 1.82 0.68
CA THR A 7 -22.40 2.94 0.10
C THR A 7 -22.16 4.27 0.87
N TYR A 8 -21.81 4.19 2.15
CA TYR A 8 -21.52 5.31 3.05
C TYR A 8 -20.03 5.37 3.46
N GLY A 9 -19.13 4.83 2.66
CA GLY A 9 -17.71 4.83 2.96
C GLY A 9 -16.94 5.87 2.16
N TYR A 10 -15.94 6.48 2.77
CA TYR A 10 -15.08 7.48 2.13
C TYR A 10 -13.87 6.87 1.45
N GLY A 11 -13.76 5.58 1.54
CA GLY A 11 -12.72 4.82 0.90
C GLY A 11 -11.32 5.17 1.39
N THR A 12 -10.44 5.46 0.45
CA THR A 12 -9.06 5.88 0.72
C THR A 12 -8.93 7.38 0.96
N PHE A 13 -10.00 8.17 0.84
CA PHE A 13 -9.97 9.62 0.98
C PHE A 13 -9.44 10.07 2.34
N GLU A 14 -9.80 9.36 3.40
CA GLU A 14 -9.36 9.66 4.76
C GLU A 14 -8.01 9.03 5.14
N SER A 15 -7.39 8.25 4.26
CA SER A 15 -6.14 7.55 4.59
C SER A 15 -4.96 8.49 4.87
N ASP A 16 -5.03 9.72 4.38
CA ASP A 16 -4.00 10.74 4.58
C ASP A 16 -4.25 11.67 5.79
N GLN A 17 -5.35 11.49 6.53
CA GLN A 17 -5.70 12.37 7.67
C GLN A 17 -4.65 12.45 8.79
N HIS A 18 -3.75 11.50 8.86
CA HIS A 18 -2.70 11.45 9.89
C HIS A 18 -1.30 11.60 9.30
N THR A 19 -1.21 12.15 8.10
CA THR A 19 0.04 12.43 7.41
C THR A 19 0.29 13.93 7.32
N ASP A 20 1.40 14.32 6.74
CA ASP A 20 1.71 15.70 6.40
C ASP A 20 0.95 16.23 5.17
N ASN A 21 0.14 15.37 4.52
CA ASN A 21 -0.66 15.76 3.36
C ASN A 21 -2.04 16.31 3.74
N MET A 22 -2.68 15.73 4.77
CA MET A 22 -4.07 16.03 5.10
C MET A 22 -4.25 16.34 6.59
N ALA A 23 -4.91 17.44 6.89
CA ALA A 23 -5.33 17.82 8.23
C ALA A 23 -6.75 17.33 8.51
N ALA A 24 -6.98 16.79 9.70
CA ALA A 24 -8.30 16.53 10.26
C ALA A 24 -8.75 17.69 11.15
N MET A 25 -10.07 17.76 11.48
CA MET A 25 -10.62 18.82 12.37
C MET A 25 -9.97 18.84 13.76
N GLN A 26 -9.51 17.69 14.24
CA GLN A 26 -8.86 17.57 15.55
C GLN A 26 -7.42 17.09 15.38
N PRO A 27 -6.48 17.62 16.17
CA PRO A 27 -5.11 17.15 16.14
C PRO A 27 -5.04 15.66 16.46
N SER A 28 -4.28 14.91 15.66
CA SER A 28 -4.04 13.50 15.95
C SER A 28 -3.01 13.38 17.09
N THR A 29 -3.30 12.52 18.07
CA THR A 29 -2.34 12.11 19.09
C THR A 29 -1.46 10.95 18.64
N LEU A 30 -1.67 10.44 17.43
CA LEU A 30 -1.00 9.25 16.90
C LEU A 30 0.53 9.31 17.03
N TYR A 31 1.11 10.48 16.79
CA TYR A 31 2.55 10.71 16.87
C TYR A 31 3.01 11.30 18.20
N ALA A 32 2.11 11.47 19.17
CA ALA A 32 2.49 11.96 20.48
C ALA A 32 3.21 10.86 21.30
N PRO A 33 4.25 11.19 22.09
CA PRO A 33 4.98 10.22 22.89
C PRO A 33 4.05 9.37 23.76
N GLY A 34 4.16 8.05 23.66
CA GLY A 34 3.39 7.09 24.45
C GLY A 34 1.98 6.78 23.97
N TYR A 35 1.49 7.43 22.90
CA TYR A 35 0.16 7.14 22.35
C TYR A 35 0.17 6.05 21.28
N TRP A 36 1.22 5.94 20.48
CA TRP A 36 1.34 4.84 19.54
C TRP A 36 1.70 3.55 20.29
N ARG A 37 0.73 2.68 20.43
CA ARG A 37 0.90 1.36 21.07
C ARG A 37 0.12 0.31 20.31
N VAL A 38 0.68 -0.87 20.18
CA VAL A 38 -0.04 -2.05 19.70
C VAL A 38 -1.01 -2.50 20.79
N GLY A 39 -2.31 -2.51 20.49
CA GLY A 39 -3.34 -2.97 21.39
C GLY A 39 -3.21 -4.47 21.70
N GLN A 40 -3.65 -4.88 22.88
CA GLN A 40 -3.63 -6.30 23.27
C GLN A 40 -4.79 -7.12 22.69
N SER A 41 -5.90 -6.47 22.39
CA SER A 41 -7.15 -7.14 22.03
C SER A 41 -7.99 -6.42 20.96
N ASP A 42 -7.39 -5.44 20.27
CA ASP A 42 -8.06 -4.75 19.17
C ASP A 42 -8.06 -5.56 17.86
N GLY A 43 -8.67 -5.00 16.82
CA GLY A 43 -8.75 -5.61 15.49
C GLY A 43 -7.40 -5.88 14.82
N THR A 44 -6.30 -5.37 15.38
CA THR A 44 -4.93 -5.62 14.92
C THR A 44 -4.59 -7.11 14.90
N TRP A 45 -5.12 -7.88 15.87
CA TRP A 45 -4.91 -9.31 16.00
C TRP A 45 -5.97 -10.17 15.30
N TYR A 46 -6.63 -9.62 14.29
CA TYR A 46 -7.62 -10.35 13.52
C TYR A 46 -6.96 -11.22 12.44
N PHE A 47 -7.14 -12.54 12.54
CA PHE A 47 -6.58 -13.54 11.64
C PHE A 47 -7.60 -14.12 10.63
N GLY A 48 -8.83 -13.59 10.60
CA GLY A 48 -9.91 -14.20 9.82
C GLY A 48 -9.64 -14.31 8.32
N ASN A 49 -8.94 -13.35 7.75
CA ASN A 49 -8.58 -13.38 6.32
C ASN A 49 -7.49 -14.42 6.05
N ILE A 50 -6.46 -14.46 6.91
CA ILE A 50 -5.39 -15.47 6.85
C ILE A 50 -5.98 -16.87 6.99
N TYR A 51 -6.88 -17.06 7.96
CA TYR A 51 -7.58 -18.32 8.14
C TYR A 51 -8.34 -18.76 6.89
N ARG A 52 -9.09 -17.84 6.26
CA ARG A 52 -9.84 -18.14 5.03
C ARG A 52 -8.92 -18.55 3.89
N CYS A 53 -7.78 -17.86 3.72
CA CYS A 53 -6.78 -18.23 2.73
C CYS A 53 -6.21 -19.62 3.01
N ASN A 54 -5.82 -19.89 4.26
CA ASN A 54 -5.29 -21.21 4.65
C ASN A 54 -6.32 -22.31 4.44
N TYR A 55 -7.56 -22.09 4.89
CA TYR A 55 -8.64 -23.05 4.71
C TYR A 55 -8.88 -23.37 3.22
N PHE A 56 -8.88 -22.36 2.37
CA PHE A 56 -9.00 -22.58 0.92
C PHE A 56 -7.83 -23.42 0.39
N LEU A 57 -6.60 -23.07 0.72
CA LEU A 57 -5.42 -23.77 0.24
C LEU A 57 -5.39 -25.23 0.69
N GLU A 58 -5.70 -25.52 1.95
CA GLU A 58 -5.74 -26.89 2.49
C GLU A 58 -6.79 -27.78 1.81
N ASN A 59 -7.91 -27.20 1.38
CA ASN A 59 -8.97 -27.98 0.74
C ASN A 59 -8.83 -28.08 -0.79
N VAL A 60 -8.24 -27.06 -1.42
CA VAL A 60 -8.20 -26.96 -2.88
C VAL A 60 -6.90 -27.51 -3.46
N LEU A 61 -5.74 -27.28 -2.82
CA LEU A 61 -4.46 -27.74 -3.35
C LEU A 61 -4.40 -29.27 -3.56
N PRO A 62 -4.79 -30.12 -2.63
CA PRO A 62 -4.76 -31.57 -2.83
C PRO A 62 -5.64 -32.01 -4.00
N ALA A 63 -6.82 -31.41 -4.15
CA ALA A 63 -7.74 -31.71 -5.24
C ALA A 63 -7.22 -31.18 -6.60
N TYR A 64 -6.56 -30.04 -6.60
CA TYR A 64 -5.90 -29.50 -7.80
C TYR A 64 -4.72 -30.37 -8.23
N GLU A 65 -3.87 -30.79 -7.31
CA GLU A 65 -2.73 -31.69 -7.57
C GLU A 65 -3.19 -33.05 -8.08
N ALA A 66 -4.24 -33.61 -7.45
CA ALA A 66 -4.87 -34.85 -7.87
C ALA A 66 -5.67 -34.73 -9.18
N ASN A 67 -5.78 -33.52 -9.76
CA ASN A 67 -6.55 -33.25 -10.98
C ASN A 67 -8.03 -33.67 -10.90
N THR A 68 -8.64 -33.52 -9.71
CA THR A 68 -10.04 -33.90 -9.47
C THR A 68 -11.02 -32.74 -9.59
N ILE A 69 -10.52 -31.50 -9.70
CA ILE A 69 -11.36 -30.32 -9.90
C ILE A 69 -11.70 -30.18 -11.39
N THR A 70 -13.00 -30.15 -11.70
CA THR A 70 -13.49 -29.95 -13.07
C THR A 70 -13.41 -28.46 -13.46
N GLY A 71 -13.07 -28.21 -14.74
CA GLY A 71 -12.99 -26.86 -15.28
C GLY A 71 -11.67 -26.59 -16.00
N ASN A 72 -11.46 -25.33 -16.38
CA ASN A 72 -10.23 -24.91 -17.01
C ASN A 72 -9.09 -24.86 -16.00
N ARG A 73 -8.10 -25.77 -16.17
CA ARG A 73 -7.00 -25.96 -15.21
C ARG A 73 -6.16 -24.69 -15.03
N GLU A 74 -5.92 -23.92 -16.07
CA GLU A 74 -5.15 -22.67 -16.01
C GLU A 74 -5.90 -21.59 -15.23
N ASN A 75 -7.22 -21.54 -15.33
CA ASN A 75 -8.02 -20.62 -14.53
C ASN A 75 -8.08 -21.06 -13.06
N ILE A 76 -8.18 -22.36 -12.78
CA ILE A 76 -8.13 -22.89 -11.41
C ILE A 76 -6.78 -22.56 -10.78
N ARG A 77 -5.68 -22.77 -11.51
CA ARG A 77 -4.32 -22.39 -11.08
C ARG A 77 -4.23 -20.89 -10.76
N HIS A 78 -4.79 -20.05 -11.61
CA HIS A 78 -4.85 -18.60 -11.39
C HIS A 78 -5.60 -18.26 -10.11
N TYR A 79 -6.77 -18.86 -9.85
CA TYR A 79 -7.53 -18.60 -8.63
C TYR A 79 -6.80 -19.05 -7.35
N ILE A 80 -6.02 -20.11 -7.43
CA ILE A 80 -5.13 -20.51 -6.32
C ILE A 80 -4.03 -19.44 -6.11
N GLY A 81 -3.45 -18.93 -7.18
CA GLY A 81 -2.47 -17.85 -7.14
C GLY A 81 -3.02 -16.56 -6.51
N GLU A 82 -4.31 -16.23 -6.77
CA GLU A 82 -4.98 -15.10 -6.11
C GLU A 82 -5.02 -15.28 -4.58
N ILE A 83 -5.24 -16.50 -4.08
CA ILE A 83 -5.28 -16.73 -2.63
C ILE A 83 -3.92 -16.55 -1.98
N TYR A 84 -2.84 -17.00 -2.62
CA TYR A 84 -1.48 -16.69 -2.16
C TYR A 84 -1.21 -15.18 -2.15
N PHE A 85 -1.60 -14.47 -3.20
CA PHE A 85 -1.52 -13.01 -3.25
C PHE A 85 -2.28 -12.34 -2.09
N PHE A 86 -3.52 -12.74 -1.83
CA PHE A 86 -4.32 -12.14 -0.76
C PHE A 86 -3.81 -12.48 0.63
N ARG A 87 -3.24 -13.67 0.83
CA ARG A 87 -2.58 -14.01 2.10
C ARG A 87 -1.35 -13.12 2.31
N ALA A 88 -0.51 -12.98 1.29
CA ALA A 88 0.64 -12.08 1.30
C ALA A 88 0.24 -10.63 1.58
N PHE A 89 -0.84 -10.15 0.94
CA PHE A 89 -1.35 -8.80 1.13
C PHE A 89 -1.83 -8.56 2.57
N ASP A 90 -2.59 -9.49 3.17
CA ASP A 90 -3.03 -9.36 4.56
C ASP A 90 -1.84 -9.39 5.54
N TYR A 91 -0.86 -10.26 5.30
CA TYR A 91 0.39 -10.26 6.08
C TYR A 91 1.18 -8.97 5.94
N PHE A 92 1.21 -8.34 4.77
CA PHE A 92 1.87 -7.06 4.58
C PHE A 92 1.19 -5.95 5.39
N GLU A 93 -0.13 -5.92 5.45
CA GLU A 93 -0.85 -4.98 6.33
C GLU A 93 -0.50 -5.21 7.82
N ARG A 94 -0.35 -6.47 8.25
CA ARG A 94 0.09 -6.80 9.62
C ARG A 94 1.54 -6.38 9.86
N LEU A 95 2.44 -6.65 8.93
CA LEU A 95 3.83 -6.24 9.00
C LEU A 95 3.96 -4.71 9.18
N ARG A 96 3.18 -3.94 8.42
CA ARG A 96 3.16 -2.47 8.51
C ARG A 96 2.62 -1.96 9.84
N THR A 97 1.61 -2.64 10.39
CA THR A 97 0.89 -2.19 11.59
C THR A 97 1.59 -2.65 12.87
N VAL A 98 2.12 -3.87 12.91
CA VAL A 98 2.60 -4.51 14.14
C VAL A 98 4.10 -4.82 14.09
N GLY A 99 4.65 -5.08 12.92
CA GLY A 99 6.02 -5.58 12.74
C GLY A 99 6.12 -7.08 12.95
N ASP A 100 6.71 -7.51 14.06
CA ASP A 100 6.76 -8.94 14.43
C ASP A 100 5.35 -9.52 14.55
N PHE A 101 5.07 -10.62 13.84
CA PHE A 101 3.72 -11.18 13.77
C PHE A 101 3.75 -12.73 13.66
N PRO A 102 2.77 -13.46 14.23
CA PRO A 102 2.71 -14.91 14.05
C PRO A 102 2.48 -15.31 12.60
N ILE A 103 3.23 -16.31 12.13
CA ILE A 103 3.07 -16.87 10.78
C ILE A 103 2.23 -18.14 10.85
N PHE A 104 1.06 -18.11 10.22
CA PHE A 104 0.17 -19.25 10.08
C PHE A 104 0.06 -19.64 8.60
N SER A 105 0.67 -20.76 8.23
CA SER A 105 0.62 -21.29 6.86
C SER A 105 -0.51 -22.32 6.65
N LYS A 106 -1.21 -22.70 7.72
CA LYS A 106 -2.32 -23.67 7.71
C LYS A 106 -3.40 -23.27 8.72
N THR A 107 -4.51 -24.01 8.73
CA THR A 107 -5.53 -23.88 9.77
C THR A 107 -5.12 -24.64 11.04
N TYR A 108 -5.69 -24.24 12.17
CA TYR A 108 -5.44 -24.87 13.47
C TYR A 108 -6.76 -25.04 14.21
N PRO A 109 -6.86 -26.08 15.05
CA PRO A 109 -8.02 -26.26 15.93
C PRO A 109 -8.23 -25.07 16.86
N ASN A 110 -9.48 -24.74 17.14
CA ASN A 110 -9.82 -23.66 18.09
C ASN A 110 -9.69 -24.17 19.54
N GLU A 111 -8.46 -24.49 19.93
CA GLU A 111 -8.09 -24.98 21.26
C GLU A 111 -7.05 -24.02 21.87
N SER A 112 -7.36 -23.49 23.06
CA SER A 112 -6.55 -22.46 23.71
C SER A 112 -5.08 -22.86 23.89
N GLY A 113 -4.80 -24.11 24.26
CA GLY A 113 -3.42 -24.61 24.41
C GLY A 113 -2.63 -24.58 23.12
N ILE A 114 -3.22 -25.10 22.03
CA ILE A 114 -2.59 -25.12 20.71
C ILE A 114 -2.39 -23.70 20.21
N LEU A 115 -3.44 -22.86 20.28
CA LEU A 115 -3.37 -21.48 19.79
C LEU A 115 -2.33 -20.66 20.56
N THR A 116 -2.20 -20.85 21.86
CA THR A 116 -1.18 -20.18 22.68
C THR A 116 0.24 -20.57 22.23
N GLU A 117 0.47 -21.85 21.98
CA GLU A 117 1.79 -22.34 21.57
C GLU A 117 2.23 -21.82 20.19
N ILE A 118 1.31 -21.81 19.22
CA ILE A 118 1.61 -21.43 17.85
C ILE A 118 1.62 -19.92 17.63
N SER A 119 1.02 -19.12 18.54
CA SER A 119 0.93 -17.64 18.40
C SER A 119 2.24 -16.92 18.78
N LYS A 120 3.37 -17.59 18.56
CA LYS A 120 4.70 -16.98 18.71
C LYS A 120 4.94 -15.96 17.58
N ARG A 121 5.34 -14.77 17.93
CA ARG A 121 5.59 -13.71 16.94
C ARG A 121 6.94 -13.96 16.27
N SER A 122 6.94 -14.21 14.98
CA SER A 122 8.16 -14.22 14.18
C SER A 122 8.71 -12.82 14.01
N PRO A 123 10.04 -12.65 13.95
CA PRO A 123 10.69 -11.39 13.64
C PRO A 123 10.18 -10.81 12.31
N ARG A 124 10.07 -9.49 12.23
CA ARG A 124 9.48 -8.79 11.09
C ARG A 124 10.07 -9.16 9.73
N ASN A 125 11.38 -9.34 9.65
CA ASN A 125 12.05 -9.75 8.41
C ASN A 125 11.68 -11.18 8.00
N GLU A 126 11.40 -12.08 8.94
CA GLU A 126 10.89 -13.42 8.64
C GLU A 126 9.44 -13.35 8.13
N VAL A 127 8.62 -12.47 8.72
CA VAL A 127 7.27 -12.19 8.20
C VAL A 127 7.37 -11.67 6.77
N ALA A 128 8.27 -10.72 6.50
CA ALA A 128 8.51 -10.20 5.15
C ALA A 128 8.95 -11.31 4.18
N ARG A 129 9.86 -12.19 4.58
CA ARG A 129 10.29 -13.34 3.76
C ARG A 129 9.13 -14.30 3.47
N PHE A 130 8.25 -14.57 4.45
CA PHE A 130 7.06 -15.36 4.23
C PHE A 130 6.13 -14.71 3.19
N ILE A 131 5.94 -13.39 3.27
CA ILE A 131 5.18 -12.62 2.28
C ILE A 131 5.81 -12.77 0.89
N LEU A 132 7.13 -12.62 0.76
CA LEU A 132 7.81 -12.80 -0.53
C LEU A 132 7.68 -14.24 -1.06
N SER A 133 7.70 -15.23 -0.19
CA SER A 133 7.48 -16.65 -0.57
C SER A 133 6.08 -16.87 -1.15
N ASP A 134 5.05 -16.34 -0.51
CA ASP A 134 3.68 -16.40 -1.01
C ASP A 134 3.54 -15.66 -2.35
N LEU A 135 4.18 -14.49 -2.49
CA LEU A 135 4.15 -13.73 -3.73
C LEU A 135 4.90 -14.44 -4.86
N ASN A 136 6.01 -15.13 -4.58
CA ASN A 136 6.70 -15.95 -5.58
C ASN A 136 5.78 -17.07 -6.07
N THR A 137 5.09 -17.77 -5.17
CA THR A 137 4.09 -18.78 -5.54
C THR A 137 2.93 -18.18 -6.34
N ALA A 138 2.45 -17.00 -5.95
CA ALA A 138 1.41 -16.29 -6.69
C ALA A 138 1.88 -15.92 -8.10
N ILE A 139 3.11 -15.40 -8.27
CA ILE A 139 3.71 -15.05 -9.56
C ILE A 139 3.79 -16.25 -10.50
N GLU A 140 4.15 -17.42 -9.97
CA GLU A 140 4.18 -18.65 -10.75
C GLU A 140 2.79 -19.13 -11.19
N MET A 141 1.77 -18.95 -10.34
CA MET A 141 0.43 -19.46 -10.56
C MET A 141 -0.47 -18.51 -11.35
N LEU A 142 -0.30 -17.23 -11.18
CA LEU A 142 -1.13 -16.20 -11.83
C LEU A 142 -0.82 -16.11 -13.33
N LYS A 143 -1.86 -15.87 -14.11
CA LYS A 143 -1.77 -15.53 -15.53
C LYS A 143 -1.37 -14.05 -15.69
N GLU A 144 -0.84 -13.71 -16.84
CA GLU A 144 -0.57 -12.32 -17.23
C GLU A 144 -1.86 -11.52 -17.43
N GLN A 145 -2.88 -12.16 -17.97
CA GLN A 145 -4.23 -11.60 -18.07
C GLN A 145 -5.18 -12.40 -17.20
N SER A 146 -6.05 -11.71 -16.48
CA SER A 146 -7.07 -12.35 -15.64
C SER A 146 -8.02 -13.25 -16.45
N PRO A 147 -8.65 -14.27 -15.84
CA PRO A 147 -9.58 -15.15 -16.54
C PRO A 147 -10.79 -14.47 -17.18
N ASP A 148 -11.20 -13.32 -16.64
CA ASP A 148 -12.31 -12.50 -17.15
C ASP A 148 -11.85 -11.38 -18.11
N GLY A 149 -10.53 -11.25 -18.33
CA GLY A 149 -9.95 -10.27 -19.23
C GLY A 149 -9.94 -8.83 -18.71
N THR A 150 -10.35 -8.59 -17.46
CA THR A 150 -10.39 -7.25 -16.84
C THR A 150 -9.22 -7.00 -15.91
N LYS A 151 -8.95 -5.72 -15.59
CA LYS A 151 -8.00 -5.34 -14.55
C LYS A 151 -8.65 -5.22 -13.15
N ASN A 152 -9.83 -5.81 -12.95
CA ASN A 152 -10.50 -5.87 -11.65
C ASN A 152 -10.12 -7.10 -10.81
N ARG A 153 -9.26 -7.95 -11.34
CA ARG A 153 -8.67 -9.11 -10.65
C ARG A 153 -7.16 -9.03 -10.67
N VAL A 154 -6.54 -9.59 -9.65
CA VAL A 154 -5.07 -9.63 -9.57
C VAL A 154 -4.48 -10.50 -10.69
N THR A 155 -3.36 -10.05 -11.23
CA THR A 155 -2.60 -10.72 -12.28
C THR A 155 -1.17 -10.97 -11.80
N ARG A 156 -0.37 -11.65 -12.63
CA ARG A 156 1.06 -11.85 -12.35
C ARG A 156 1.78 -10.52 -12.08
N ASP A 157 1.51 -9.50 -12.88
CA ASP A 157 2.15 -8.19 -12.75
C ASP A 157 1.77 -7.48 -11.43
N CYS A 158 0.51 -7.65 -10.97
CA CYS A 158 0.10 -7.18 -9.64
C CYS A 158 0.93 -7.82 -8.53
N ALA A 159 1.19 -9.13 -8.63
CA ALA A 159 1.99 -9.83 -7.62
C ALA A 159 3.47 -9.42 -7.64
N ILE A 160 4.05 -9.21 -8.83
CA ILE A 160 5.42 -8.71 -8.98
C ILE A 160 5.53 -7.29 -8.40
N LEU A 161 4.58 -6.40 -8.69
CA LEU A 161 4.58 -5.04 -8.15
C LEU A 161 4.41 -5.03 -6.62
N LEU A 162 3.53 -5.87 -6.08
CA LEU A 162 3.39 -5.99 -4.63
C LEU A 162 4.67 -6.54 -3.99
N LYS A 163 5.34 -7.52 -4.61
CA LYS A 163 6.63 -8.05 -4.16
C LYS A 163 7.68 -6.94 -4.06
N SER A 164 7.80 -6.11 -5.11
CA SER A 164 8.68 -4.95 -5.10
C SER A 164 8.40 -4.01 -3.92
N ARG A 165 7.13 -3.69 -3.70
CA ARG A 165 6.70 -2.79 -2.60
C ARG A 165 7.01 -3.37 -1.23
N VAL A 166 6.74 -4.65 -0.98
CA VAL A 166 7.01 -5.32 0.29
C VAL A 166 8.51 -5.34 0.57
N ALA A 167 9.30 -5.74 -0.43
CA ALA A 167 10.76 -5.82 -0.30
C ALA A 167 11.38 -4.44 -0.05
N LEU A 168 10.98 -3.42 -0.80
CA LEU A 168 11.45 -2.04 -0.59
C LEU A 168 11.08 -1.51 0.81
N TYR A 169 9.86 -1.79 1.26
CA TYR A 169 9.40 -1.38 2.58
C TYR A 169 10.27 -1.99 3.69
N GLU A 170 10.51 -3.31 3.65
CA GLU A 170 11.29 -3.98 4.68
C GLU A 170 12.77 -3.59 4.62
N ALA A 171 13.37 -3.50 3.43
CA ALA A 171 14.74 -3.02 3.27
C ALA A 171 14.92 -1.62 3.87
N SER A 172 14.00 -0.71 3.55
CA SER A 172 14.01 0.67 4.05
C SER A 172 13.83 0.73 5.56
N TRP A 173 12.91 -0.07 6.10
CA TRP A 173 12.69 -0.17 7.53
C TRP A 173 13.94 -0.64 8.26
N LEU A 174 14.49 -1.79 7.86
CA LEU A 174 15.70 -2.34 8.48
C LEU A 174 16.88 -1.37 8.41
N LYS A 175 17.06 -0.69 7.27
CA LYS A 175 18.12 0.29 7.06
C LYS A 175 17.97 1.52 7.98
N ASN A 176 16.78 2.10 8.01
CA ASN A 176 16.54 3.36 8.73
C ASN A 176 16.46 3.17 10.25
N PHE A 177 16.03 2.00 10.72
CA PHE A 177 15.90 1.68 12.13
C PHE A 177 17.00 0.75 12.67
N LYS A 178 18.05 0.49 11.88
CA LYS A 178 19.22 -0.29 12.32
C LYS A 178 19.77 0.23 13.65
N GLY A 179 20.01 -0.68 14.60
CA GLY A 179 20.52 -0.31 15.92
C GLY A 179 19.47 0.25 16.89
N THR A 180 18.19 0.12 16.59
CA THR A 180 17.08 0.51 17.47
C THR A 180 16.22 -0.70 17.88
N ALA A 181 15.29 -0.49 18.81
CA ALA A 181 14.33 -1.50 19.24
C ALA A 181 13.32 -1.94 18.14
N PHE A 182 13.27 -1.23 17.03
CA PHE A 182 12.32 -1.48 15.94
C PHE A 182 12.78 -2.52 14.92
N VAL A 183 13.98 -3.08 15.11
CA VAL A 183 14.52 -4.13 14.25
C VAL A 183 14.94 -5.34 15.08
N PRO A 184 14.82 -6.56 14.56
CA PRO A 184 15.26 -7.79 15.24
C PRO A 184 16.74 -7.71 15.61
N GLY A 185 17.08 -8.17 16.81
CA GLY A 185 18.45 -8.10 17.34
C GLY A 185 18.94 -6.71 17.75
N GLY A 186 18.14 -5.66 17.56
CA GLY A 186 18.46 -4.31 18.02
C GLY A 186 18.30 -4.13 19.53
N PRO A 187 18.97 -3.12 20.12
CA PRO A 187 18.84 -2.82 21.56
C PRO A 187 17.38 -2.55 21.96
N GLY A 188 16.86 -3.32 22.91
CA GLY A 188 15.47 -3.17 23.37
C GLY A 188 14.41 -3.78 22.47
N TRP A 189 14.79 -4.54 21.45
CA TRP A 189 13.83 -5.29 20.63
C TRP A 189 12.98 -6.22 21.50
N ALA A 190 11.65 -6.07 21.42
CA ALA A 190 10.72 -6.81 22.28
C ALA A 190 10.78 -8.34 22.08
N GLY A 191 11.19 -8.80 20.90
CA GLY A 191 11.40 -10.21 20.58
C GLY A 191 12.57 -10.86 21.33
N ALA A 192 13.58 -10.08 21.73
CA ALA A 192 14.76 -10.57 22.45
C ALA A 192 14.43 -11.21 23.82
N ASN A 193 13.34 -10.77 24.44
CA ASN A 193 12.90 -11.29 25.73
C ASN A 193 12.04 -12.57 25.63
N LYS A 194 11.92 -13.12 24.44
CA LYS A 194 11.15 -14.33 24.16
C LYS A 194 12.09 -15.50 23.96
N GLU A 195 11.90 -16.56 24.77
CA GLU A 195 12.71 -17.78 24.70
C GLU A 195 12.82 -18.36 23.29
N TYR A 196 11.73 -18.31 22.52
CA TYR A 196 11.70 -18.80 21.14
C TYR A 196 12.48 -17.95 20.14
N ASN A 197 13.02 -16.80 20.54
CA ASN A 197 13.92 -15.95 19.78
C ASN A 197 15.33 -15.86 20.38
N ALA A 198 15.65 -16.69 21.40
CA ALA A 198 16.94 -16.60 22.11
C ALA A 198 18.15 -16.74 21.17
N ASP A 199 18.05 -17.61 20.18
CA ASP A 199 19.11 -17.87 19.20
C ASP A 199 18.84 -17.21 17.84
N TYR A 200 18.03 -16.14 17.84
CA TYR A 200 17.67 -15.46 16.60
C TYR A 200 18.92 -14.89 15.88
N THR A 201 19.04 -15.24 14.61
CA THR A 201 20.01 -14.67 13.68
C THR A 201 19.32 -14.33 12.37
N PHE A 202 19.80 -13.29 11.69
CA PHE A 202 19.26 -12.95 10.38
C PHE A 202 19.48 -14.11 9.39
N PRO A 203 18.47 -14.52 8.60
CA PRO A 203 18.63 -15.58 7.59
C PRO A 203 19.77 -15.33 6.60
N SER A 204 20.06 -14.06 6.28
CA SER A 204 21.21 -13.67 5.46
C SER A 204 22.54 -13.53 6.23
N GLY A 205 22.58 -13.93 7.51
CA GLY A 205 23.76 -13.90 8.39
C GLY A 205 24.00 -12.58 9.10
N SER A 206 23.51 -11.46 8.59
CA SER A 206 23.62 -10.14 9.24
C SER A 206 22.50 -9.22 8.80
N ILE A 207 22.24 -8.15 9.58
CA ILE A 207 21.25 -7.14 9.19
C ILE A 207 21.62 -6.45 7.87
N ASP A 208 22.88 -6.21 7.59
CA ASP A 208 23.33 -5.57 6.34
C ASP A 208 23.07 -6.46 5.14
N ASN A 209 23.37 -7.75 5.25
CA ASN A 209 23.05 -8.71 4.20
C ASN A 209 21.53 -8.87 4.03
N GLU A 210 20.75 -8.79 5.11
CA GLU A 210 19.28 -8.86 5.07
C GLU A 210 18.71 -7.62 4.36
N ILE A 211 19.23 -6.44 4.63
CA ILE A 211 18.89 -5.20 3.93
C ILE A 211 19.18 -5.34 2.43
N ASN A 212 20.37 -5.82 2.07
CA ASN A 212 20.74 -6.03 0.67
C ASN A 212 19.83 -7.05 -0.01
N PHE A 213 19.55 -8.18 0.65
CA PHE A 213 18.62 -9.18 0.14
C PHE A 213 17.25 -8.55 -0.25
N PHE A 214 16.68 -7.74 0.63
CA PHE A 214 15.38 -7.12 0.34
C PHE A 214 15.49 -6.02 -0.73
N PHE A 215 16.58 -5.26 -0.79
CA PHE A 215 16.78 -4.32 -1.90
C PHE A 215 16.96 -5.03 -3.24
N ASP A 216 17.71 -6.12 -3.30
CA ASP A 216 17.89 -6.90 -4.54
C ASP A 216 16.56 -7.48 -5.04
N GLU A 217 15.72 -8.02 -4.13
CA GLU A 217 14.37 -8.48 -4.45
C GLU A 217 13.47 -7.33 -4.96
N ALA A 218 13.57 -6.14 -4.36
CA ALA A 218 12.82 -4.97 -4.78
C ALA A 218 13.25 -4.48 -6.17
N ILE A 219 14.54 -4.39 -6.41
CA ILE A 219 15.11 -3.95 -7.70
C ILE A 219 14.70 -4.91 -8.81
N ALA A 220 14.92 -6.22 -8.60
CA ALA A 220 14.59 -7.24 -9.60
C ALA A 220 13.10 -7.22 -9.98
N ALA A 221 12.21 -7.13 -8.98
CA ALA A 221 10.78 -7.09 -9.23
C ALA A 221 10.33 -5.76 -9.88
N SER A 222 10.89 -4.62 -9.43
CA SER A 222 10.55 -3.30 -10.00
C SER A 222 10.95 -3.20 -11.47
N GLN A 223 12.13 -3.71 -11.83
CA GLN A 223 12.63 -3.65 -13.19
C GLN A 223 11.73 -4.39 -14.16
N ILE A 224 11.24 -5.58 -13.79
CA ILE A 224 10.31 -6.35 -14.63
C ILE A 224 9.07 -5.52 -15.00
N ILE A 225 8.51 -4.80 -14.04
CA ILE A 225 7.30 -4.00 -14.26
C ILE A 225 7.62 -2.71 -15.03
N ALA A 226 8.72 -2.02 -14.66
CA ALA A 226 9.12 -0.77 -15.32
C ALA A 226 9.45 -0.96 -16.79
N ASP A 227 10.09 -2.09 -17.15
CA ASP A 227 10.45 -2.39 -18.54
C ASP A 227 9.24 -2.87 -19.38
N LYS A 228 8.16 -3.29 -18.73
CA LYS A 228 6.97 -3.85 -19.38
C LYS A 228 5.87 -2.83 -19.65
N HIS A 229 5.70 -1.84 -18.77
CA HIS A 229 4.56 -0.92 -18.80
C HIS A 229 4.97 0.51 -19.12
N THR A 230 4.14 1.16 -19.95
CA THR A 230 4.34 2.57 -20.34
C THR A 230 3.51 3.48 -19.44
N LEU A 231 4.13 4.55 -18.93
CA LEU A 231 3.43 5.55 -18.14
C LEU A 231 2.56 6.44 -19.02
N THR A 232 1.40 6.82 -18.50
CA THR A 232 0.49 7.78 -19.13
C THR A 232 1.15 9.16 -19.19
N THR A 233 1.11 9.77 -20.36
CA THR A 233 1.74 11.07 -20.59
C THR A 233 1.09 12.16 -19.72
N ASN A 234 1.90 12.89 -18.96
CA ASN A 234 1.48 14.09 -18.26
C ASN A 234 1.92 15.32 -19.06
N THR A 235 0.96 16.07 -19.61
CA THR A 235 1.22 17.29 -20.36
C THR A 235 1.43 18.52 -19.46
N GLY A 236 1.16 18.39 -18.16
CA GLY A 236 1.23 19.50 -17.19
C GLY A 236 0.04 20.47 -17.26
N TYR A 237 -0.91 20.24 -18.15
CA TYR A 237 -2.13 21.05 -18.20
C TYR A 237 -3.19 20.53 -17.24
N PHE A 238 -3.97 21.44 -16.69
CA PHE A 238 -5.13 21.14 -15.89
C PHE A 238 -6.41 21.35 -16.72
N ALA A 239 -7.00 20.25 -17.19
CA ALA A 239 -8.21 20.27 -18.00
C ALA A 239 -9.45 20.29 -17.09
N GLN A 240 -10.12 21.41 -16.94
CA GLN A 240 -11.37 21.55 -16.18
C GLN A 240 -12.61 21.69 -17.05
N ASN A 241 -12.46 22.24 -18.25
CA ASN A 241 -13.52 22.46 -19.20
C ASN A 241 -13.31 21.60 -20.45
N PRO A 242 -14.36 21.28 -21.20
CA PRO A 242 -14.25 20.48 -22.43
C PRO A 242 -13.33 21.11 -23.51
N GLU A 243 -13.14 22.41 -23.47
CA GLU A 243 -12.27 23.17 -24.39
C GLU A 243 -10.82 23.25 -23.93
N ASP A 244 -10.50 22.83 -22.71
CA ASP A 244 -9.14 22.85 -22.21
C ASP A 244 -8.26 21.80 -22.94
N THR A 245 -6.96 22.07 -23.00
CA THR A 245 -6.01 21.09 -23.52
C THR A 245 -6.03 19.82 -22.66
N GLU A 246 -6.27 18.68 -23.28
CA GLU A 246 -6.32 17.42 -22.55
C GLU A 246 -4.97 17.07 -21.91
N ASN A 247 -5.04 16.66 -20.64
CA ASN A 247 -3.95 15.99 -19.95
C ASN A 247 -4.33 14.53 -19.70
N PRO A 248 -3.76 13.57 -20.46
CA PRO A 248 -4.06 12.15 -20.31
C PRO A 248 -3.84 11.64 -18.87
N TYR A 249 -2.83 12.13 -18.17
CA TYR A 249 -2.57 11.77 -16.78
C TYR A 249 -3.70 12.22 -15.85
N PHE A 250 -4.21 13.46 -16.01
CA PHE A 250 -5.36 13.95 -15.26
C PHE A 250 -6.62 13.15 -15.61
N SER A 251 -6.87 12.93 -16.91
CA SER A 251 -8.02 12.16 -17.40
C SER A 251 -8.04 10.73 -16.87
N MET A 252 -6.87 10.12 -16.63
CA MET A 252 -6.76 8.79 -16.03
C MET A 252 -7.41 8.73 -14.65
N PHE A 253 -7.14 9.69 -13.77
CA PHE A 253 -7.72 9.72 -12.42
C PHE A 253 -9.21 10.05 -12.40
N CYS A 254 -9.72 10.69 -13.45
CA CYS A 254 -11.14 11.01 -13.60
C CYS A 254 -11.91 9.95 -14.41
N SER A 255 -11.23 8.90 -14.87
CA SER A 255 -11.83 7.88 -15.73
C SER A 255 -12.73 6.92 -14.97
N THR A 256 -13.88 6.62 -15.55
CA THR A 256 -14.79 5.56 -15.08
C THR A 256 -14.36 4.16 -15.54
N ASP A 257 -13.41 4.09 -16.48
CA ASP A 257 -12.82 2.85 -16.98
C ASP A 257 -11.30 3.01 -17.05
N MET A 258 -10.61 2.28 -16.19
CA MET A 258 -9.15 2.32 -16.09
C MET A 258 -8.47 1.15 -16.81
N ASP A 259 -9.21 0.23 -17.43
CA ASP A 259 -8.63 -0.92 -18.16
C ASP A 259 -7.76 -0.46 -19.34
N LYS A 260 -8.07 0.70 -19.93
CA LYS A 260 -7.38 1.28 -21.08
C LYS A 260 -5.97 1.83 -20.80
N TYR A 261 -5.64 2.09 -19.53
CA TYR A 261 -4.33 2.65 -19.16
C TYR A 261 -3.34 1.55 -18.84
N ASP A 262 -2.19 1.53 -19.52
CA ASP A 262 -1.20 0.47 -19.41
C ASP A 262 -0.59 0.39 -17.99
N GLU A 263 -0.26 1.53 -17.40
CA GLU A 263 0.29 1.61 -16.04
C GLU A 263 -0.66 1.18 -14.91
N VAL A 264 -1.97 1.08 -15.19
CA VAL A 264 -2.96 0.61 -14.21
C VAL A 264 -3.03 -0.90 -14.26
N LEU A 265 -2.47 -1.57 -13.26
CA LEU A 265 -2.43 -3.04 -13.19
C LEU A 265 -3.64 -3.65 -12.49
N LEU A 266 -4.22 -2.94 -11.55
CA LEU A 266 -5.38 -3.35 -10.78
C LEU A 266 -6.17 -2.12 -10.35
N TRP A 267 -7.48 -2.14 -10.57
CA TRP A 267 -8.36 -1.08 -10.10
C TRP A 267 -9.69 -1.61 -9.60
N LYS A 268 -10.38 -0.84 -8.78
CA LYS A 268 -11.70 -1.17 -8.28
C LYS A 268 -12.75 -0.47 -9.13
N ARG A 269 -13.54 -1.25 -9.88
CA ARG A 269 -14.69 -0.72 -10.61
C ARG A 269 -15.79 -0.38 -9.63
N TYR A 270 -16.20 0.88 -9.62
CA TYR A 270 -17.38 1.33 -8.90
C TYR A 270 -18.61 1.08 -9.74
N ASP A 271 -19.61 0.46 -9.14
CA ASP A 271 -20.87 0.12 -9.79
C ASP A 271 -22.00 0.19 -8.73
N TRP A 272 -22.81 1.24 -8.84
CA TRP A 272 -23.90 1.48 -7.89
C TRP A 272 -24.90 0.33 -7.86
N ALA A 273 -25.22 -0.28 -9.01
CA ALA A 273 -26.15 -1.40 -9.09
C ALA A 273 -25.67 -2.64 -8.33
N GLN A 274 -24.35 -2.78 -8.17
CA GLN A 274 -23.72 -3.85 -7.39
C GLN A 274 -23.40 -3.46 -5.94
N GLY A 275 -23.82 -2.28 -5.50
CA GLY A 275 -23.54 -1.77 -4.16
C GLY A 275 -22.06 -1.42 -3.93
N VAL A 276 -21.30 -1.21 -4.98
CA VAL A 276 -19.90 -0.78 -4.94
C VAL A 276 -19.85 0.71 -5.21
N ALA A 277 -19.97 1.51 -4.17
CA ALA A 277 -20.01 2.96 -4.25
C ALA A 277 -19.20 3.61 -3.12
N ASN A 278 -19.03 4.93 -3.19
CA ASN A 278 -18.46 5.76 -2.12
C ASN A 278 -19.12 7.14 -2.14
N GLU A 279 -18.95 7.88 -1.07
CA GLU A 279 -19.50 9.23 -0.87
C GLU A 279 -18.43 10.34 -0.95
N VAL A 280 -17.28 10.07 -1.56
CA VAL A 280 -16.14 11.00 -1.63
C VAL A 280 -16.56 12.33 -2.27
N CYS A 281 -17.39 12.29 -3.33
CA CYS A 281 -17.88 13.52 -3.99
C CYS A 281 -18.73 14.38 -3.07
N GLU A 282 -19.65 13.79 -2.31
CA GLU A 282 -20.49 14.52 -1.34
C GLU A 282 -19.62 15.15 -0.24
N TYR A 283 -18.63 14.42 0.25
CA TYR A 283 -17.69 14.90 1.24
C TYR A 283 -16.88 16.08 0.75
N ALA A 284 -16.30 15.98 -0.43
CA ALA A 284 -15.51 17.04 -1.03
C ALA A 284 -16.36 18.31 -1.27
N CYS A 285 -17.63 18.14 -1.67
CA CYS A 285 -18.52 19.27 -1.97
C CYS A 285 -19.12 19.92 -0.72
N THR A 286 -19.40 19.15 0.33
CA THR A 286 -20.11 19.67 1.52
C THR A 286 -19.18 20.11 2.64
N GLY A 287 -17.92 19.67 2.63
CA GLY A 287 -16.96 19.98 3.68
C GLY A 287 -17.32 19.46 5.07
N ASN A 288 -18.28 18.52 5.15
CA ASN A 288 -18.87 18.04 6.40
C ASN A 288 -17.89 17.40 7.38
N HIS A 289 -16.69 17.01 6.91
CA HIS A 289 -15.70 16.34 7.75
C HIS A 289 -14.52 17.20 8.14
N GLY A 290 -14.50 18.47 7.70
CA GLY A 290 -13.47 19.43 8.11
C GLY A 290 -12.05 18.95 7.85
N VAL A 291 -11.86 18.13 6.81
CA VAL A 291 -10.54 17.72 6.35
C VAL A 291 -10.05 18.67 5.28
N GLY A 292 -8.77 18.92 5.24
CA GLY A 292 -8.16 19.80 4.25
C GLY A 292 -6.69 19.49 4.04
N THR A 293 -6.13 20.05 2.98
CA THR A 293 -4.71 19.97 2.69
C THR A 293 -3.91 20.68 3.78
N THR A 294 -2.84 20.10 4.25
CA THR A 294 -1.96 20.77 5.20
C THR A 294 -1.14 21.85 4.52
N LYS A 295 -0.69 22.85 5.30
CA LYS A 295 0.30 23.81 4.80
C LYS A 295 1.58 23.14 4.33
N SER A 296 2.01 22.08 5.00
CA SER A 296 3.20 21.28 4.62
C SER A 296 3.08 20.72 3.22
N MET A 297 1.93 20.16 2.88
CA MET A 297 1.66 19.66 1.52
C MET A 297 1.67 20.79 0.49
N VAL A 298 1.04 21.93 0.82
CA VAL A 298 1.04 23.10 -0.06
C VAL A 298 2.45 23.62 -0.28
N ASP A 299 3.23 23.74 0.77
CA ASP A 299 4.61 24.26 0.71
C ASP A 299 5.57 23.31 -0.02
N ALA A 300 5.24 22.01 -0.12
CA ALA A 300 6.02 21.04 -0.88
C ALA A 300 5.99 21.26 -2.40
N PHE A 301 4.98 21.96 -2.93
CA PHE A 301 4.99 22.39 -4.32
C PHE A 301 6.00 23.53 -4.50
N ILE A 302 7.01 23.29 -5.30
CA ILE A 302 8.06 24.27 -5.61
C ILE A 302 7.55 25.37 -6.54
N LEU A 303 8.32 26.44 -6.70
CA LEU A 303 8.03 27.49 -7.68
C LEU A 303 8.30 27.01 -9.11
N LYS A 304 7.76 27.70 -10.10
CA LYS A 304 7.96 27.41 -11.54
C LYS A 304 9.43 27.41 -11.95
N ASN A 305 10.27 28.19 -11.27
CA ASN A 305 11.71 28.23 -11.50
C ASN A 305 12.49 27.07 -10.83
N GLY A 306 11.81 26.16 -10.14
CA GLY A 306 12.40 25.00 -9.45
C GLY A 306 12.88 25.27 -8.02
N GLU A 307 12.71 26.48 -7.49
CA GLU A 307 13.10 26.82 -6.14
C GLU A 307 11.99 26.48 -5.13
N PRO A 308 12.33 26.02 -3.91
CA PRO A 308 11.36 25.92 -2.85
C PRO A 308 10.95 27.31 -2.34
N ILE A 309 9.72 27.44 -1.82
CA ILE A 309 9.17 28.74 -1.41
C ILE A 309 10.02 29.50 -0.38
N TYR A 310 10.71 28.77 0.51
CA TYR A 310 11.55 29.36 1.55
C TYR A 310 12.87 29.94 1.00
N ALA A 311 13.27 29.58 -0.22
CA ALA A 311 14.47 30.10 -0.88
C ALA A 311 14.17 31.35 -1.71
N SER A 312 12.90 31.63 -2.01
CA SER A 312 12.50 32.77 -2.84
C SER A 312 12.08 33.95 -1.97
N PRO A 313 12.65 35.16 -2.18
CA PRO A 313 12.17 36.36 -1.55
C PRO A 313 10.70 36.60 -1.92
N MET A 314 9.86 36.84 -0.90
CA MET A 314 8.45 37.13 -1.14
C MET A 314 8.27 38.38 -1.97
N TRP A 315 7.43 38.34 -3.02
CA TRP A 315 7.12 39.49 -3.92
C TRP A 315 8.29 40.02 -4.73
N ALA A 316 9.43 39.34 -4.76
CA ALA A 316 10.63 39.88 -5.47
C ALA A 316 10.49 39.85 -6.98
N ASP A 317 9.77 38.89 -7.53
CA ASP A 317 9.51 38.71 -8.96
C ASP A 317 8.06 38.30 -9.18
N GLU A 318 7.32 39.02 -10.01
CA GLU A 318 5.91 38.75 -10.28
C GLU A 318 5.67 37.34 -10.83
N ASN A 319 6.62 36.78 -11.57
CA ASN A 319 6.47 35.49 -12.25
C ASN A 319 7.13 34.32 -11.54
N ASN A 320 8.10 34.59 -10.66
CA ASN A 320 8.96 33.51 -10.08
C ASN A 320 9.07 33.56 -8.55
N SER A 321 8.39 34.49 -7.87
CA SER A 321 8.48 34.55 -6.41
C SER A 321 7.22 34.04 -5.73
N TYR A 322 7.38 33.66 -4.46
CA TYR A 322 6.28 33.31 -3.59
C TYR A 322 5.46 34.55 -3.20
N TRP A 323 4.15 34.45 -3.29
CA TRP A 323 3.21 35.56 -3.07
C TRP A 323 2.56 35.57 -1.68
N GLY A 324 2.90 34.62 -0.82
CA GLY A 324 2.36 34.53 0.52
C GLY A 324 1.09 33.68 0.61
N ASP A 325 0.52 33.61 1.83
CA ASP A 325 -0.60 32.72 2.19
C ASP A 325 -1.90 33.48 2.42
N ASN A 326 -2.03 34.73 1.98
CA ASN A 326 -3.15 35.58 2.32
C ASN A 326 -4.49 35.15 1.70
N ASN A 327 -4.43 34.49 0.56
CA ASN A 327 -5.60 33.93 -0.14
C ASN A 327 -5.17 32.81 -1.09
N MET A 328 -6.12 32.08 -1.64
CA MET A 328 -5.85 30.93 -2.53
C MET A 328 -5.10 31.33 -3.81
N GLU A 329 -5.42 32.47 -4.40
CA GLU A 329 -4.73 32.98 -5.58
C GLU A 329 -3.23 33.18 -5.33
N HIS A 330 -2.87 33.73 -4.18
CA HIS A 330 -1.47 33.93 -3.80
C HIS A 330 -0.75 32.60 -3.52
N ILE A 331 -1.43 31.66 -2.86
CA ILE A 331 -0.87 30.35 -2.51
C ILE A 331 -0.50 29.55 -3.77
N THR A 332 -1.33 29.60 -4.80
CA THR A 332 -1.13 28.80 -6.03
C THR A 332 -0.30 29.51 -7.07
N LYS A 333 -0.13 30.85 -6.96
CA LYS A 333 0.58 31.65 -7.96
C LYS A 333 2.05 31.24 -8.06
N ASN A 334 2.53 31.11 -9.29
CA ASN A 334 3.92 30.76 -9.63
C ASN A 334 4.40 29.39 -9.14
N ARG A 335 3.49 28.51 -8.75
CA ARG A 335 3.81 27.14 -8.33
C ARG A 335 4.00 26.20 -9.52
N ASP A 336 4.61 25.08 -9.25
CA ASP A 336 4.56 23.91 -10.12
C ASP A 336 3.11 23.64 -10.54
N THR A 337 2.90 23.37 -11.82
CA THR A 337 1.55 23.15 -12.40
C THR A 337 0.76 22.02 -11.72
N ARG A 338 1.42 21.12 -11.01
CA ARG A 338 0.74 20.10 -10.19
C ARG A 338 -0.05 20.70 -9.03
N ALA A 339 0.37 21.88 -8.53
CA ALA A 339 -0.41 22.58 -7.50
C ALA A 339 -1.80 22.94 -7.99
N ASP A 340 -1.95 23.32 -9.24
CA ASP A 340 -3.25 23.67 -9.85
C ASP A 340 -4.18 22.46 -9.99
N ILE A 341 -3.65 21.22 -9.93
CA ILE A 341 -4.43 19.97 -9.97
C ILE A 341 -4.96 19.62 -8.58
N PHE A 342 -4.18 19.86 -7.54
CA PHE A 342 -4.50 19.38 -6.18
C PHE A 342 -5.03 20.47 -5.25
N ILE A 343 -4.81 21.77 -5.59
CA ILE A 343 -5.19 22.90 -4.74
C ILE A 343 -6.07 23.84 -5.57
N LYS A 344 -7.36 23.89 -5.21
CA LYS A 344 -8.34 24.72 -5.90
C LYS A 344 -9.20 25.50 -4.91
#